data_868c0c35879549572d2d48ff09db9159
#
_entry.id   868c0c35879549572d2d48ff09db9159
#
_cell.length_a   1.000
_cell.length_b   1.000
_cell.length_c   1.000
_cell.angle_alpha   90.00
_cell.angle_beta   90.00
_cell.angle_gamma   90.00
#
_symmetry.space_group_name_H-M   'P 1'
#
loop_
_entity.id
_entity.type
_entity.pdbx_description
1 polymer ?
#
loop_
_entity_poly.entity_id
_entity_poly.type
_entity_poly.pdbx_seq_one_letter_code
_entity_poly.pdbx_strand_id
1 'polypeptide(L)'
;RLHHIEYELAHRGKQTIWGLTPKGALLATDLDNFQIDFYEAGRIATSTMAHSLAIQRVKVAGHTKGWTDWISSRKLKQIAAKDKAKWKQIPDAIGTSLDGKVIAFEVEKTVKTPKRYQAILGNYAKMFLDKTIDQVFYICPENIVKRLERLFSNIETLIVDGKSYPVHENVLKRIQFLSYEDWNELK
;
A
#
# COMPACT_ATOMS: atom_id res chain seq x y z
N ARG A 1 -18.82 17.08 -11.24
CA ARG A 1 -17.81 17.89 -11.96
C ARG A 1 -16.42 17.35 -11.65
N LEU A 2 -15.58 17.28 -12.67
CA LEU A 2 -14.14 16.99 -12.55
C LEU A 2 -13.37 18.30 -12.45
N HIS A 3 -12.25 18.31 -11.76
CA HIS A 3 -11.21 19.31 -11.89
C HIS A 3 -9.92 18.62 -12.35
N HIS A 4 -9.07 19.35 -13.02
CA HIS A 4 -7.75 18.88 -13.41
C HIS A 4 -6.67 19.80 -12.86
N ILE A 5 -5.50 19.25 -12.66
CA ILE A 5 -4.31 19.97 -12.25
C ILE A 5 -3.16 19.46 -13.08
N GLU A 6 -2.36 20.38 -13.59
CA GLU A 6 -1.11 20.02 -14.26
C GLU A 6 0.01 19.93 -13.23
N TYR A 7 0.75 18.84 -13.28
CA TYR A 7 1.95 18.62 -12.49
C TYR A 7 3.14 18.41 -13.41
N GLU A 8 4.26 19.03 -13.08
CA GLU A 8 5.52 18.73 -13.68
C GLU A 8 6.23 17.65 -12.85
N LEU A 9 6.34 16.46 -13.43
CA LEU A 9 7.09 15.36 -12.81
C LEU A 9 8.50 15.35 -13.36
N ALA A 10 9.50 15.43 -12.48
CA ALA A 10 10.89 15.20 -12.86
C ALA A 10 11.00 13.92 -13.70
N HIS A 11 11.60 13.99 -14.87
CA HIS A 11 11.77 12.90 -15.85
C HIS A 11 10.52 12.48 -16.68
N ARG A 12 9.32 13.08 -16.49
CA ARG A 12 8.12 12.73 -17.27
C ARG A 12 7.40 13.93 -17.89
N GLY A 13 7.92 15.14 -17.71
CA GLY A 13 7.30 16.37 -18.20
C GLY A 13 5.96 16.69 -17.51
N LYS A 14 5.17 17.54 -18.15
CA LYS A 14 3.85 17.91 -17.65
C LYS A 14 2.89 16.74 -17.69
N GLN A 15 2.21 16.51 -16.57
CA GLN A 15 1.17 15.50 -16.43
C GLN A 15 -0.12 16.17 -15.99
N THR A 16 -1.21 15.91 -16.70
CA THR A 16 -2.55 16.34 -16.27
C THR A 16 -3.17 15.27 -15.38
N ILE A 17 -3.57 15.65 -14.19
CA ILE A 17 -4.23 14.76 -13.23
C ILE A 17 -5.66 15.23 -13.06
N TRP A 18 -6.58 14.30 -13.27
CA TRP A 18 -8.00 14.53 -13.08
C TRP A 18 -8.42 14.07 -11.69
N GLY A 19 -9.24 14.88 -11.03
CA GLY A 19 -9.80 14.55 -9.73
C GLY A 19 -11.28 14.97 -9.64
N LEU A 20 -11.99 14.38 -8.72
CA LEU A 20 -13.37 14.80 -8.42
C LEU A 20 -13.34 16.12 -7.66
N THR A 21 -14.26 17.02 -7.99
CA THR A 21 -14.57 18.15 -7.11
C THR A 21 -15.31 17.62 -5.86
N PRO A 22 -15.40 18.37 -4.75
CA PRO A 22 -16.19 17.97 -3.60
C PRO A 22 -17.64 17.57 -3.97
N LYS A 23 -18.26 18.33 -4.86
CA LYS A 23 -19.62 18.02 -5.37
C LYS A 23 -19.61 16.77 -6.26
N GLY A 24 -18.58 16.56 -7.07
CA GLY A 24 -18.42 15.33 -7.88
C GLY A 24 -18.19 14.12 -7.01
N ALA A 25 -17.41 14.27 -5.95
CA ALA A 25 -17.19 13.23 -4.96
C ALA A 25 -18.49 12.84 -4.26
N LEU A 26 -19.29 13.81 -3.81
CA LEU A 26 -20.59 13.57 -3.18
C LEU A 26 -21.54 12.81 -4.12
N LEU A 27 -21.58 13.15 -5.41
CA LEU A 27 -22.42 12.46 -6.41
C LEU A 27 -21.94 11.05 -6.77
N ALA A 28 -20.66 10.78 -6.59
CA ALA A 28 -20.04 9.46 -6.83
C ALA A 28 -20.11 8.53 -5.61
N THR A 29 -20.64 9.02 -4.48
CA THR A 29 -20.77 8.21 -3.26
C THR A 29 -22.00 7.33 -3.36
N ASP A 30 -21.81 6.06 -3.05
CA ASP A 30 -22.90 5.20 -2.65
C ASP A 30 -23.48 5.70 -1.33
N LEU A 31 -24.82 5.80 -1.23
CA LEU A 31 -25.53 6.35 -0.07
C LEU A 31 -25.20 5.63 1.24
N ASP A 32 -24.75 4.37 1.14
CA ASP A 32 -24.36 3.54 2.28
C ASP A 32 -22.87 3.73 2.69
N ASN A 33 -22.10 4.50 1.93
CA ASN A 33 -20.67 4.68 2.15
C ASN A 33 -20.24 6.15 2.16
N PHE A 34 -20.57 6.87 3.22
CA PHE A 34 -20.41 8.32 3.38
C PHE A 34 -18.97 8.87 3.36
N GLN A 35 -17.96 8.06 3.08
CA GLN A 35 -16.57 8.54 3.11
C GLN A 35 -15.90 8.39 1.75
N ILE A 36 -15.91 9.47 0.99
CA ILE A 36 -15.11 9.57 -0.24
C ILE A 36 -13.75 10.14 0.09
N ASP A 37 -12.72 9.42 -0.30
CA ASP A 37 -11.38 9.97 -0.42
C ASP A 37 -11.30 10.79 -1.71
N PHE A 38 -11.42 12.09 -1.62
CA PHE A 38 -11.08 12.97 -2.73
C PHE A 38 -9.88 13.83 -2.39
N TYR A 39 -9.12 14.18 -3.40
CA TYR A 39 -7.97 15.06 -3.26
C TYR A 39 -8.32 16.45 -3.76
N GLU A 40 -8.17 17.44 -2.91
CA GLU A 40 -8.29 18.84 -3.34
C GLU A 40 -7.14 19.22 -4.26
N ALA A 41 -7.49 19.95 -5.32
CA ALA A 41 -6.51 20.53 -6.23
C ALA A 41 -5.46 21.34 -5.45
N GLY A 42 -4.19 21.12 -5.77
CA GLY A 42 -3.06 21.85 -5.15
C GLY A 42 -2.63 21.35 -3.77
N ARG A 43 -3.34 20.40 -3.14
CA ARG A 43 -2.94 19.84 -1.83
C ARG A 43 -2.09 18.58 -1.90
N ILE A 44 -1.80 18.09 -3.10
CA ILE A 44 -0.93 16.92 -3.27
C ILE A 44 0.48 17.42 -3.57
N ALA A 45 1.43 17.12 -2.69
CA ALA A 45 2.83 17.46 -2.92
C ALA A 45 3.37 16.69 -4.14
N THR A 46 4.06 17.38 -5.04
CA THR A 46 4.65 16.79 -6.26
C THR A 46 5.55 15.59 -5.93
N SER A 47 6.28 15.64 -4.81
CA SER A 47 7.15 14.55 -4.35
C SER A 47 6.41 13.25 -4.03
N THR A 48 5.13 13.33 -3.61
CA THR A 48 4.30 12.16 -3.29
C THR A 48 3.43 11.72 -4.46
N MET A 49 3.28 12.56 -5.49
CA MET A 49 2.40 12.31 -6.63
C MET A 49 2.72 10.99 -7.35
N ALA A 50 3.99 10.78 -7.68
CA ALA A 50 4.41 9.58 -8.39
C ALA A 50 4.15 8.29 -7.58
N HIS A 51 4.23 8.36 -6.24
CA HIS A 51 3.89 7.26 -5.35
C HIS A 51 2.36 7.04 -5.32
N SER A 52 1.58 8.10 -5.18
CA SER A 52 0.12 8.03 -5.19
C SER A 52 -0.43 7.44 -6.49
N LEU A 53 0.14 7.83 -7.63
CA LEU A 53 -0.22 7.26 -8.94
C LEU A 53 0.13 5.78 -9.05
N ALA A 54 1.26 5.36 -8.48
CA ALA A 54 1.66 3.95 -8.45
C ALA A 54 0.67 3.11 -7.61
N ILE A 55 0.27 3.60 -6.44
CA ILE A 55 -0.76 2.94 -5.61
C ILE A 55 -2.09 2.83 -6.36
N GLN A 56 -2.52 3.90 -7.04
CA GLN A 56 -3.75 3.87 -7.84
C GLN A 56 -3.69 2.83 -8.96
N ARG A 57 -2.55 2.69 -9.65
CA ARG A 57 -2.36 1.65 -10.68
C ARG A 57 -2.49 0.26 -10.09
N VAL A 58 -1.88 0.00 -8.95
CA VAL A 58 -1.98 -1.29 -8.24
C VAL A 58 -3.46 -1.58 -7.91
N LYS A 59 -4.18 -0.60 -7.38
CA LYS A 59 -5.61 -0.74 -7.05
C LYS A 59 -6.46 -1.01 -8.28
N VAL A 60 -6.27 -0.25 -9.38
CA VAL A 60 -7.03 -0.44 -10.62
C VAL A 60 -6.79 -1.83 -11.19
N ALA A 61 -5.53 -2.28 -11.27
CA ALA A 61 -5.20 -3.63 -11.71
C ALA A 61 -5.83 -4.71 -10.80
N GLY A 62 -5.89 -4.49 -9.50
CA GLY A 62 -6.57 -5.39 -8.57
C GLY A 62 -8.08 -5.45 -8.83
N HIS A 63 -8.73 -4.31 -9.04
CA HIS A 63 -10.16 -4.30 -9.39
C HIS A 63 -10.47 -5.05 -10.69
N THR A 64 -9.63 -4.92 -11.72
CA THR A 64 -9.83 -5.66 -12.99
C THR A 64 -9.67 -7.17 -12.82
N LYS A 65 -9.01 -7.60 -11.75
CA LYS A 65 -8.83 -9.02 -11.37
C LYS A 65 -9.93 -9.52 -10.41
N GLY A 66 -10.90 -8.68 -10.07
CA GLY A 66 -11.98 -9.03 -9.15
C GLY A 66 -11.63 -8.90 -7.66
N TRP A 67 -10.49 -8.30 -7.29
CA TRP A 67 -10.17 -8.02 -5.90
C TRP A 67 -11.09 -6.94 -5.33
N THR A 68 -11.52 -7.11 -4.09
CA THR A 68 -12.52 -6.27 -3.44
C THR A 68 -11.98 -5.55 -2.19
N ASP A 69 -12.84 -4.84 -1.47
CA ASP A 69 -12.61 -4.23 -0.14
C ASP A 69 -11.35 -3.38 -0.06
N TRP A 70 -11.07 -2.63 -1.12
CA TRP A 70 -9.90 -1.77 -1.17
C TRP A 70 -9.99 -0.61 -0.18
N ILE A 71 -9.04 -0.55 0.74
CA ILE A 71 -8.92 0.51 1.75
C ILE A 71 -7.58 1.23 1.56
N SER A 72 -7.63 2.55 1.36
CA SER A 72 -6.43 3.38 1.21
C SER A 72 -5.70 3.59 2.54
N SER A 73 -4.40 3.92 2.51
CA SER A 73 -3.62 4.28 3.70
C SER A 73 -4.25 5.43 4.49
N ARG A 74 -4.90 6.39 3.81
CA ARG A 74 -5.61 7.49 4.45
C ARG A 74 -6.77 7.00 5.30
N LYS A 75 -7.60 6.12 4.75
CA LYS A 75 -8.72 5.49 5.47
C LYS A 75 -8.22 4.59 6.59
N LEU A 76 -7.16 3.83 6.35
CA LEU A 76 -6.53 2.99 7.39
C LEU A 76 -6.02 3.82 8.57
N LYS A 77 -5.43 4.98 8.33
CA LYS A 77 -5.02 5.90 9.41
C LYS A 77 -6.20 6.36 10.26
N GLN A 78 -7.36 6.61 9.66
CA GLN A 78 -8.58 6.96 10.40
C GLN A 78 -9.10 5.79 11.23
N ILE A 79 -9.07 4.58 10.69
CA ILE A 79 -9.44 3.33 11.40
C ILE A 79 -8.45 3.10 12.55
N ALA A 80 -7.16 3.17 12.27
CA ALA A 80 -6.08 2.96 13.25
C ALA A 80 -6.10 3.99 14.39
N ALA A 81 -6.58 5.20 14.15
CA ALA A 81 -6.74 6.20 15.22
C ALA A 81 -7.72 5.73 16.28
N LYS A 82 -8.71 4.89 15.92
CA LYS A 82 -9.70 4.31 16.84
C LYS A 82 -9.23 3.00 17.46
N ASP A 83 -8.36 2.25 16.77
CA ASP A 83 -7.83 0.96 17.22
C ASP A 83 -6.33 0.81 16.88
N LYS A 84 -5.50 1.52 17.64
CA LYS A 84 -4.04 1.50 17.50
C LYS A 84 -3.41 0.15 17.82
N ALA A 85 -4.08 -0.69 18.61
CA ALA A 85 -3.58 -1.99 18.97
C ALA A 85 -3.57 -2.93 17.77
N LYS A 86 -4.59 -2.89 16.93
CA LYS A 86 -4.77 -3.72 15.75
C LYS A 86 -3.85 -3.30 14.59
N TRP A 87 -3.69 -1.99 14.37
CA TRP A 87 -2.96 -1.45 13.21
C TRP A 87 -1.55 -0.99 13.60
N LYS A 88 -0.62 -1.93 13.75
CA LYS A 88 0.78 -1.64 14.07
C LYS A 88 1.56 -1.06 12.90
N GLN A 89 1.19 -1.44 11.68
CA GLN A 89 1.71 -0.91 10.42
C GLN A 89 0.55 -0.36 9.60
N ILE A 90 0.76 0.76 8.94
CA ILE A 90 -0.20 1.31 7.97
C ILE A 90 0.38 1.07 6.59
N PRO A 91 -0.11 0.08 5.84
CA PRO A 91 0.28 -0.15 4.46
C PRO A 91 -0.25 0.96 3.53
N ASP A 92 0.26 0.99 2.31
CA ASP A 92 -0.23 1.92 1.28
C ASP A 92 -1.68 1.65 0.88
N ALA A 93 -2.07 0.38 0.88
CA ALA A 93 -3.46 -0.07 0.71
C ALA A 93 -3.68 -1.44 1.33
N ILE A 94 -4.95 -1.82 1.50
CA ILE A 94 -5.39 -3.20 1.71
C ILE A 94 -6.37 -3.56 0.60
N GLY A 95 -6.43 -4.84 0.23
CA GLY A 95 -7.45 -5.41 -0.63
C GLY A 95 -7.74 -6.85 -0.23
N THR A 96 -8.90 -7.34 -0.61
CA THR A 96 -9.30 -8.74 -0.42
C THR A 96 -9.16 -9.48 -1.74
N SER A 97 -8.38 -10.56 -1.74
CA SER A 97 -8.16 -11.41 -2.91
C SER A 97 -9.38 -12.30 -3.21
N LEU A 98 -9.36 -12.96 -4.36
CA LEU A 98 -10.46 -13.87 -4.79
C LEU A 98 -10.68 -15.04 -3.83
N ASP A 99 -9.62 -15.51 -3.14
CA ASP A 99 -9.68 -16.57 -2.12
C ASP A 99 -10.01 -16.04 -0.72
N GLY A 100 -10.41 -14.77 -0.62
CA GLY A 100 -10.88 -14.14 0.61
C GLY A 100 -9.78 -13.70 1.57
N LYS A 101 -8.51 -13.73 1.17
CA LYS A 101 -7.40 -13.26 2.01
C LYS A 101 -7.30 -11.74 2.02
N VAL A 102 -7.01 -11.19 3.18
CA VAL A 102 -6.74 -9.76 3.37
C VAL A 102 -5.25 -9.49 3.12
N ILE A 103 -4.94 -8.77 2.08
CA ILE A 103 -3.58 -8.50 1.63
C ILE A 103 -3.22 -7.03 1.88
N ALA A 104 -2.11 -6.79 2.56
CA ALA A 104 -1.52 -5.46 2.67
C ALA A 104 -0.59 -5.19 1.47
N PHE A 105 -0.72 -4.03 0.87
CA PHE A 105 0.12 -3.59 -0.26
C PHE A 105 1.08 -2.50 0.19
N GLU A 106 2.36 -2.72 -0.08
CA GLU A 106 3.44 -1.74 0.04
C GLU A 106 4.00 -1.45 -1.36
N VAL A 107 3.85 -0.23 -1.81
CA VAL A 107 4.35 0.20 -3.14
C VAL A 107 5.70 0.85 -2.96
N GLU A 108 6.78 0.11 -3.19
CA GLU A 108 8.13 0.61 -2.98
C GLU A 108 8.77 1.13 -4.28
N LYS A 109 9.33 2.33 -4.19
CA LYS A 109 10.10 2.92 -5.29
C LYS A 109 11.59 2.97 -5.01
N THR A 110 11.97 2.85 -3.74
CA THR A 110 13.36 2.86 -3.26
C THR A 110 13.51 1.91 -2.10
N VAL A 111 14.67 1.25 -2.00
CA VAL A 111 14.95 0.34 -0.88
C VAL A 111 15.29 1.16 0.37
N LYS A 112 14.60 0.89 1.48
CA LYS A 112 14.87 1.46 2.80
C LYS A 112 16.03 0.72 3.48
N THR A 113 16.46 1.19 4.66
CA THR A 113 17.51 0.52 5.44
C THR A 113 17.02 -0.82 6.02
N PRO A 114 17.91 -1.81 6.24
CA PRO A 114 17.57 -3.09 6.87
C PRO A 114 16.85 -2.90 8.22
N LYS A 115 17.36 -2.02 9.09
CA LYS A 115 16.76 -1.71 10.39
C LYS A 115 15.29 -1.25 10.27
N ARG A 116 14.98 -0.47 9.24
CA ARG A 116 13.59 -0.02 9.01
C ARG A 116 12.70 -1.18 8.60
N TYR A 117 13.19 -2.11 7.77
CA TYR A 117 12.43 -3.30 7.41
C TYR A 117 12.28 -4.26 8.59
N GLN A 118 13.27 -4.41 9.47
CA GLN A 118 13.13 -5.19 10.70
C GLN A 118 11.97 -4.69 11.57
N ALA A 119 11.80 -3.37 11.70
CA ALA A 119 10.68 -2.79 12.45
C ALA A 119 9.34 -2.99 11.72
N ILE A 120 9.29 -2.79 10.39
CA ILE A 120 8.10 -3.02 9.58
C ILE A 120 7.67 -4.50 9.66
N LEU A 121 8.62 -5.43 9.53
CA LEU A 121 8.38 -6.87 9.66
C LEU A 121 7.84 -7.25 11.04
N GLY A 122 8.38 -6.65 12.11
CA GLY A 122 7.88 -6.86 13.46
C GLY A 122 6.42 -6.43 13.62
N ASN A 123 6.05 -5.29 13.03
CA ASN A 123 4.67 -4.84 13.02
C ASN A 123 3.75 -5.77 12.21
N TYR A 124 4.19 -6.22 11.03
CA TYR A 124 3.41 -7.18 10.23
C TYR A 124 3.30 -8.54 10.92
N ALA A 125 4.35 -9.02 11.56
CA ALA A 125 4.30 -10.26 12.33
C ALA A 125 3.19 -10.22 13.40
N LYS A 126 3.02 -9.11 14.11
CA LYS A 126 1.90 -8.91 15.03
C LYS A 126 0.55 -8.95 14.31
N MET A 127 0.43 -8.24 13.19
CA MET A 127 -0.82 -8.20 12.41
C MET A 127 -1.19 -9.58 11.84
N PHE A 128 -0.20 -10.44 11.54
CA PHE A 128 -0.43 -11.83 11.15
C PHE A 128 -0.94 -12.68 12.33
N LEU A 129 -0.39 -12.48 13.54
CA LEU A 129 -0.83 -13.17 14.75
C LEU A 129 -2.27 -12.78 15.13
N ASP A 130 -2.58 -11.49 15.01
CA ASP A 130 -3.90 -10.94 15.31
C ASP A 130 -4.92 -11.19 14.18
N LYS A 131 -4.50 -11.89 13.10
CA LYS A 131 -5.33 -12.15 11.91
C LYS A 131 -5.93 -10.87 11.30
N THR A 132 -5.22 -9.76 11.42
CA THR A 132 -5.63 -8.47 10.82
C THR A 132 -5.41 -8.47 9.32
N ILE A 133 -4.34 -9.13 8.86
CA ILE A 133 -3.99 -9.38 7.47
C ILE A 133 -3.42 -10.80 7.32
N ASP A 134 -3.49 -11.34 6.13
CA ASP A 134 -2.98 -12.68 5.80
C ASP A 134 -1.61 -12.64 5.15
N GLN A 135 -1.36 -11.67 4.29
CA GLN A 135 -0.12 -11.53 3.51
C GLN A 135 0.24 -10.07 3.29
N VAL A 136 1.47 -9.84 2.86
CA VAL A 136 1.98 -8.52 2.41
C VAL A 136 2.56 -8.66 1.02
N PHE A 137 2.12 -7.81 0.10
CA PHE A 137 2.67 -7.71 -1.25
C PHE A 137 3.45 -6.41 -1.39
N TYR A 138 4.75 -6.53 -1.65
CA TYR A 138 5.59 -5.42 -2.07
C TYR A 138 5.54 -5.32 -3.59
N ILE A 139 4.90 -4.26 -4.09
CA ILE A 139 4.82 -3.99 -5.53
C ILE A 139 5.83 -2.90 -5.88
N CYS A 140 6.76 -3.21 -6.76
CA CYS A 140 7.87 -2.31 -7.05
C CYS A 140 8.43 -2.48 -8.47
N PRO A 141 9.31 -1.57 -8.95
CA PRO A 141 10.04 -1.79 -10.20
C PRO A 141 10.90 -3.05 -10.13
N GLU A 142 11.06 -3.76 -11.24
CA GLU A 142 11.79 -5.03 -11.36
C GLU A 142 13.18 -4.98 -10.69
N ASN A 143 13.93 -3.92 -10.91
CA ASN A 143 15.26 -3.76 -10.31
C ASN A 143 15.23 -3.60 -8.78
N ILE A 144 14.09 -3.29 -8.20
CA ILE A 144 13.87 -3.19 -6.74
C ILE A 144 13.46 -4.55 -6.17
N VAL A 145 12.69 -5.36 -6.89
CA VAL A 145 12.25 -6.71 -6.47
C VAL A 145 13.44 -7.52 -5.97
N LYS A 146 14.42 -7.79 -6.83
CA LYS A 146 15.62 -8.61 -6.51
C LYS A 146 16.41 -8.06 -5.32
N ARG A 147 16.45 -6.73 -5.18
CA ARG A 147 17.13 -6.09 -4.05
C ARG A 147 16.38 -6.30 -2.74
N LEU A 148 15.05 -6.23 -2.75
CA LEU A 148 14.22 -6.49 -1.59
C LEU A 148 14.27 -7.96 -1.18
N GLU A 149 14.11 -8.88 -2.12
CA GLU A 149 14.24 -10.32 -1.87
C GLU A 149 15.57 -10.66 -1.18
N ARG A 150 16.68 -10.17 -1.75
CA ARG A 150 18.02 -10.36 -1.15
C ARG A 150 18.15 -9.72 0.22
N LEU A 151 17.56 -8.54 0.43
CA LEU A 151 17.60 -7.86 1.72
C LEU A 151 16.80 -8.66 2.76
N PHE A 152 15.58 -9.08 2.42
CA PHE A 152 14.72 -9.82 3.34
C PHE A 152 15.24 -11.21 3.66
N SER A 153 15.90 -11.90 2.72
CA SER A 153 16.54 -13.19 2.98
C SER A 153 17.70 -13.10 3.98
N ASN A 154 18.28 -11.92 4.17
CA ASN A 154 19.35 -11.66 5.13
C ASN A 154 18.85 -11.04 6.46
N ILE A 155 17.54 -10.85 6.63
CA ILE A 155 16.99 -10.36 7.90
C ILE A 155 16.83 -11.55 8.86
N GLU A 156 17.70 -11.64 9.84
CA GLU A 156 17.66 -12.68 10.87
C GLU A 156 16.80 -12.29 12.07
N THR A 157 16.57 -11.00 12.29
CA THR A 157 15.82 -10.48 13.43
C THR A 157 14.80 -9.44 13.00
N LEU A 158 13.66 -9.41 13.69
CA LEU A 158 12.64 -8.38 13.61
C LEU A 158 12.55 -7.58 14.92
N ILE A 159 12.07 -6.35 14.84
CA ILE A 159 11.95 -5.47 16.01
C ILE A 159 10.47 -5.30 16.34
N VAL A 160 10.10 -5.71 17.56
CA VAL A 160 8.75 -5.59 18.10
C VAL A 160 8.81 -4.83 19.43
N ASP A 161 8.14 -3.68 19.50
CA ASP A 161 8.11 -2.81 20.68
C ASP A 161 9.52 -2.51 21.23
N GLY A 162 10.47 -2.27 20.34
CA GLY A 162 11.87 -1.95 20.64
C GLY A 162 12.75 -3.14 21.01
N LYS A 163 12.20 -4.35 21.05
CA LYS A 163 12.94 -5.60 21.33
C LYS A 163 13.19 -6.37 20.05
N SER A 164 14.35 -7.04 19.99
CA SER A 164 14.75 -7.89 18.86
C SER A 164 14.31 -9.33 19.09
N TYR A 165 13.73 -9.96 18.06
CA TYR A 165 13.28 -11.34 18.04
C TYR A 165 13.78 -12.04 16.78
N PRO A 166 14.09 -13.33 16.81
CA PRO A 166 14.40 -14.10 15.60
C PRO A 166 13.24 -14.04 14.60
N VAL A 167 13.57 -13.98 13.32
CA VAL A 167 12.56 -14.07 12.26
C VAL A 167 12.10 -15.52 12.15
N HIS A 168 10.81 -15.74 12.27
CA HIS A 168 10.23 -17.04 11.99
C HIS A 168 9.93 -17.19 10.50
N GLU A 169 10.26 -18.35 9.92
CA GLU A 169 10.06 -18.62 8.49
C GLU A 169 8.62 -18.34 8.01
N ASN A 170 7.62 -18.63 8.84
CA ASN A 170 6.21 -18.38 8.53
C ASN A 170 5.88 -16.87 8.34
N VAL A 171 6.69 -15.97 8.88
CA VAL A 171 6.53 -14.52 8.64
C VAL A 171 7.00 -14.19 7.21
N LEU A 172 8.18 -14.69 6.81
CA LEU A 172 8.73 -14.43 5.48
C LEU A 172 7.88 -15.07 4.37
N LYS A 173 7.32 -16.27 4.59
CA LYS A 173 6.43 -16.95 3.63
C LYS A 173 5.14 -16.17 3.32
N ARG A 174 4.75 -15.24 4.18
CA ARG A 174 3.59 -14.37 3.97
C ARG A 174 3.91 -13.07 3.25
N ILE A 175 5.18 -12.88 2.84
CA ILE A 175 5.61 -11.67 2.14
C ILE A 175 5.98 -12.05 0.71
N GLN A 176 5.42 -11.33 -0.25
CA GLN A 176 5.70 -11.50 -1.66
C GLN A 176 6.26 -10.22 -2.24
N PHE A 177 7.19 -10.37 -3.17
CA PHE A 177 7.77 -9.28 -3.93
C PHE A 177 7.41 -9.46 -5.39
N LEU A 178 6.73 -8.47 -5.94
CA LEU A 178 6.20 -8.51 -7.31
C LEU A 178 6.64 -7.27 -8.06
N SER A 179 7.01 -7.42 -9.31
CA SER A 179 7.10 -6.29 -10.22
C SER A 179 5.69 -5.77 -10.55
N TYR A 180 5.60 -4.58 -11.16
CA TYR A 180 4.30 -4.10 -11.67
C TYR A 180 3.75 -5.02 -12.77
N GLU A 181 4.62 -5.64 -13.55
CA GLU A 181 4.31 -6.59 -14.59
C GLU A 181 3.76 -7.88 -13.97
N ASP A 182 4.48 -8.48 -13.01
CA ASP A 182 4.02 -9.68 -12.29
C ASP A 182 2.65 -9.44 -11.62
N TRP A 183 2.47 -8.26 -10.99
CA TRP A 183 1.19 -7.88 -10.41
C TRP A 183 0.08 -7.82 -11.47
N ASN A 184 0.37 -7.29 -12.65
CA ASN A 184 -0.62 -7.24 -13.73
C ASN A 184 -0.97 -8.63 -14.30
N GLU A 185 -0.04 -9.58 -14.27
CA GLU A 185 -0.21 -10.95 -14.78
C GLU A 185 -0.72 -11.93 -13.74
N LEU A 186 -0.66 -11.60 -12.45
CA LEU A 186 -1.18 -12.43 -11.35
C LEU A 186 -2.67 -12.72 -11.58
N LYS A 187 -3.03 -14.00 -11.62
CA LYS A 187 -4.41 -14.46 -11.84
C LYS A 187 -5.19 -14.56 -10.53
#